data_a564641fe10c10d5d61c57ad8edb5b16
#
_entry.id   a564641fe10c10d5d61c57ad8edb5b16
#
_cell.length_a   1.000
_cell.length_b   1.000
_cell.length_c   1.000
_cell.angle_alpha   90.00
_cell.angle_beta   90.00
_cell.angle_gamma   90.00
#
_symmetry.space_group_name_H-M   'P 1'
#
loop_
_entity.id
_entity.type
_entity.pdbx_description
1 polymer ?
#
loop_
_entity_poly.entity_id
_entity_poly.type
_entity_poly.pdbx_seq_one_letter_code
_entity_poly.pdbx_strand_id
1 'polypeptide(L)'
;AGPAEMPTVNALGIDDLLEVLAAGLRDFRRAPAYGLFFAGIYVAGGWMLVLMLLYFDLPFLVYPLAAGFALIAPFVACGFYVVSQYLEAGDDLSWGIVFGTIKTMFSRDLGWMALVTGFSLFIWMDIAALLSFGFMGFQLFSFSQLISLIFTTPIGLLFLFVGNLAGAIIAFAVFSYSVVSIPMLFHRDIDFVTAMITSVRVVTKSPRTMAVWCLTIGALLTISLLSGLVGLMVTLPILGHATWHLYRRAGV
;
A
#
# COMPACT_ATOMS: atom_id res chain seq x y z
N ALA A 1 -18.78 20.83 18.02
CA ALA A 1 -18.93 19.54 17.39
C ALA A 1 -18.90 18.49 18.50
N GLY A 2 -19.97 17.67 18.63
CA GLY A 2 -19.96 16.53 19.54
C GLY A 2 -18.95 15.47 19.04
N PRO A 3 -18.55 14.51 19.90
CA PRO A 3 -17.67 13.43 19.46
C PRO A 3 -18.34 12.71 18.29
N ALA A 4 -17.62 12.60 17.17
CA ALA A 4 -18.11 11.88 16.00
C ALA A 4 -18.46 10.43 16.43
N GLU A 5 -19.71 10.02 16.20
CA GLU A 5 -20.12 8.65 16.48
C GLU A 5 -19.20 7.68 15.72
N MET A 6 -18.54 6.83 16.49
CA MET A 6 -17.63 5.84 15.91
C MET A 6 -18.39 4.86 15.04
N PRO A 7 -18.00 4.67 13.76
CA PRO A 7 -18.69 3.74 12.87
C PRO A 7 -18.77 2.32 13.46
N THR A 8 -19.89 1.66 13.21
CA THR A 8 -20.03 0.23 13.55
C THR A 8 -19.21 -0.59 12.57
N VAL A 9 -18.54 -1.62 13.09
CA VAL A 9 -17.66 -2.49 12.28
C VAL A 9 -18.31 -3.87 12.16
N ASN A 10 -18.37 -4.44 10.97
CA ASN A 10 -18.78 -5.82 10.73
C ASN A 10 -17.60 -6.78 10.88
N ALA A 11 -17.87 -8.01 11.34
CA ALA A 11 -16.86 -9.06 11.28
C ALA A 11 -16.71 -9.57 9.84
N LEU A 12 -15.47 -9.84 9.42
CA LEU A 12 -15.14 -10.33 8.09
C LEU A 12 -14.70 -11.79 8.16
N GLY A 13 -15.20 -12.63 7.25
CA GLY A 13 -14.80 -14.01 7.06
C GLY A 13 -13.72 -14.16 5.98
N ILE A 14 -13.12 -15.34 5.89
CA ILE A 14 -12.13 -15.63 4.82
C ILE A 14 -12.82 -15.66 3.44
N ASP A 15 -14.07 -16.14 3.38
CA ASP A 15 -14.84 -16.18 2.13
C ASP A 15 -15.09 -14.76 1.59
N ASP A 16 -15.22 -13.77 2.48
CA ASP A 16 -15.32 -12.37 2.08
C ASP A 16 -14.10 -11.90 1.29
N LEU A 17 -12.89 -12.41 1.59
CA LEU A 17 -11.67 -12.05 0.86
C LEU A 17 -11.69 -12.54 -0.58
N LEU A 18 -12.22 -13.74 -0.81
CA LEU A 18 -12.37 -14.27 -2.17
C LEU A 18 -13.38 -13.46 -2.97
N GLU A 19 -14.48 -13.07 -2.33
CA GLU A 19 -15.51 -12.26 -2.97
C GLU A 19 -15.01 -10.84 -3.31
N VAL A 20 -14.27 -10.17 -2.40
CA VAL A 20 -13.72 -8.84 -2.68
C VAL A 20 -12.62 -8.89 -3.75
N LEU A 21 -11.79 -9.94 -3.80
CA LEU A 21 -10.81 -10.14 -4.87
C LEU A 21 -11.52 -10.36 -6.22
N ALA A 22 -12.57 -11.19 -6.24
CA ALA A 22 -13.36 -11.42 -7.43
C ALA A 22 -14.08 -10.12 -7.89
N ALA A 23 -14.55 -9.29 -6.95
CA ALA A 23 -15.12 -7.99 -7.24
C ALA A 23 -14.06 -7.04 -7.83
N GLY A 24 -12.88 -6.96 -7.22
CA GLY A 24 -11.78 -6.15 -7.73
C GLY A 24 -11.34 -6.55 -9.14
N LEU A 25 -11.27 -7.85 -9.42
CA LEU A 25 -10.99 -8.34 -10.77
C LEU A 25 -12.11 -8.00 -11.77
N ARG A 26 -13.38 -8.05 -11.36
CA ARG A 26 -14.50 -7.63 -12.22
C ARG A 26 -14.41 -6.15 -12.57
N ASP A 27 -14.14 -5.28 -11.58
CA ASP A 27 -14.01 -3.85 -11.80
C ASP A 27 -12.85 -3.53 -12.72
N PHE A 28 -11.69 -4.15 -12.51
CA PHE A 28 -10.54 -4.00 -13.39
C PHE A 28 -10.86 -4.42 -14.84
N ARG A 29 -11.60 -5.54 -15.03
CA ARG A 29 -12.01 -6.00 -16.37
C ARG A 29 -13.04 -5.08 -17.04
N ARG A 30 -13.90 -4.42 -16.26
CA ARG A 30 -14.90 -3.47 -16.77
C ARG A 30 -14.28 -2.13 -17.18
N ALA A 31 -13.24 -1.68 -16.47
CA ALA A 31 -12.62 -0.38 -16.68
C ALA A 31 -11.08 -0.47 -16.71
N PRO A 32 -10.47 -1.29 -17.59
CA PRO A 32 -9.03 -1.61 -17.54
C PRO A 32 -8.14 -0.38 -17.79
N ALA A 33 -8.59 0.57 -18.60
CA ALA A 33 -7.80 1.76 -18.94
C ALA A 33 -7.45 2.60 -17.70
N TYR A 34 -8.37 2.75 -16.76
CA TYR A 34 -8.13 3.49 -15.53
C TYR A 34 -7.17 2.73 -14.59
N GLY A 35 -7.41 1.42 -14.44
CA GLY A 35 -6.52 0.56 -13.64
C GLY A 35 -5.08 0.59 -14.14
N LEU A 36 -4.88 0.43 -15.45
CA LEU A 36 -3.56 0.47 -16.07
C LEU A 36 -2.90 1.84 -15.97
N PHE A 37 -3.67 2.93 -16.08
CA PHE A 37 -3.14 4.28 -15.91
C PHE A 37 -2.58 4.51 -14.51
N PHE A 38 -3.36 4.23 -13.46
CA PHE A 38 -2.92 4.42 -12.09
C PHE A 38 -1.79 3.47 -11.68
N ALA A 39 -1.84 2.20 -12.11
CA ALA A 39 -0.74 1.26 -11.90
C ALA A 39 0.52 1.67 -12.67
N GLY A 40 0.37 2.24 -13.88
CA GLY A 40 1.46 2.74 -14.72
C GLY A 40 2.32 3.80 -14.02
N ILE A 41 1.71 4.65 -13.16
CA ILE A 41 2.44 5.63 -12.36
C ILE A 41 3.47 4.93 -11.46
N TYR A 42 3.08 3.84 -10.80
CA TYR A 42 3.98 3.06 -9.94
C TYR A 42 5.04 2.31 -10.73
N VAL A 43 4.66 1.71 -11.85
CA VAL A 43 5.61 0.98 -12.71
C VAL A 43 6.65 1.94 -13.28
N ALA A 44 6.21 3.08 -13.84
CA ALA A 44 7.11 4.08 -14.40
C ALA A 44 8.06 4.66 -13.33
N GLY A 45 7.51 5.00 -12.16
CA GLY A 45 8.32 5.50 -11.05
C GLY A 45 9.28 4.45 -10.48
N GLY A 46 8.83 3.22 -10.34
CA GLY A 46 9.68 2.11 -9.91
C GLY A 46 10.84 1.86 -10.89
N TRP A 47 10.59 1.83 -12.19
CA TRP A 47 11.64 1.75 -13.20
C TRP A 47 12.58 2.94 -13.19
N MET A 48 12.06 4.16 -12.97
CA MET A 48 12.89 5.35 -12.81
C MET A 48 13.87 5.19 -11.64
N LEU A 49 13.41 4.66 -10.49
CA LEU A 49 14.27 4.38 -9.33
C LEU A 49 15.34 3.32 -9.66
N VAL A 50 14.95 2.24 -10.35
CA VAL A 50 15.90 1.20 -10.79
C VAL A 50 16.95 1.77 -11.74
N LEU A 51 16.55 2.59 -12.71
CA LEU A 51 17.48 3.24 -13.65
C LEU A 51 18.43 4.20 -12.94
N MET A 52 17.95 5.00 -11.98
CA MET A 52 18.81 5.88 -11.18
C MET A 52 19.85 5.10 -10.39
N LEU A 53 19.46 3.96 -9.83
CA LEU A 53 20.37 3.11 -9.07
C LEU A 53 21.42 2.41 -9.95
N LEU A 54 21.00 1.89 -11.12
CA LEU A 54 21.87 1.01 -11.92
C LEU A 54 22.69 1.74 -13.00
N TYR A 55 22.15 2.84 -13.58
CA TYR A 55 22.76 3.47 -14.77
C TYR A 55 23.27 4.89 -14.54
N PHE A 56 22.63 5.64 -13.64
CA PHE A 56 23.01 7.03 -13.41
C PHE A 56 23.89 7.24 -12.18
N ASP A 57 24.17 6.17 -11.42
CA ASP A 57 24.96 6.20 -10.18
C ASP A 57 24.47 7.29 -9.19
N LEU A 58 23.15 7.41 -9.07
CA LEU A 58 22.48 8.37 -8.20
C LEU A 58 21.73 7.68 -7.04
N PRO A 59 22.42 6.79 -6.26
CA PRO A 59 21.77 6.03 -5.20
C PRO A 59 21.18 6.92 -4.09
N PHE A 60 21.71 8.14 -3.91
CA PHE A 60 21.22 9.11 -2.92
C PHE A 60 19.83 9.65 -3.23
N LEU A 61 19.36 9.57 -4.49
CA LEU A 61 18.00 9.98 -4.86
C LEU A 61 16.97 8.89 -4.65
N VAL A 62 17.37 7.63 -4.48
CA VAL A 62 16.43 6.50 -4.28
C VAL A 62 15.60 6.70 -3.02
N TYR A 63 16.25 7.13 -1.91
CA TYR A 63 15.57 7.38 -0.64
C TYR A 63 14.49 8.50 -0.75
N PRO A 64 14.79 9.74 -1.17
CA PRO A 64 13.79 10.79 -1.25
C PRO A 64 12.69 10.48 -2.28
N LEU A 65 13.00 9.78 -3.37
CA LEU A 65 12.00 9.38 -4.36
C LEU A 65 11.07 8.30 -3.83
N ALA A 66 11.60 7.27 -3.13
CA ALA A 66 10.77 6.26 -2.49
C ALA A 66 9.83 6.87 -1.44
N ALA A 67 10.33 7.84 -0.65
CA ALA A 67 9.48 8.61 0.28
C ALA A 67 8.40 9.41 -0.45
N GLY A 68 8.73 10.03 -1.58
CA GLY A 68 7.76 10.72 -2.44
C GLY A 68 6.65 9.77 -2.93
N PHE A 69 7.01 8.56 -3.35
CA PHE A 69 6.02 7.54 -3.74
C PHE A 69 5.09 7.14 -2.59
N ALA A 70 5.64 6.98 -1.38
CA ALA A 70 4.81 6.68 -0.21
C ALA A 70 3.82 7.81 0.10
N LEU A 71 4.21 9.07 -0.09
CA LEU A 71 3.34 10.23 0.11
C LEU A 71 2.20 10.33 -0.90
N ILE A 72 2.42 9.95 -2.15
CA ILE A 72 1.38 9.98 -3.20
C ILE A 72 0.51 8.73 -3.23
N ALA A 73 0.93 7.64 -2.56
CA ALA A 73 0.23 6.36 -2.59
C ALA A 73 -1.27 6.45 -2.24
N PRO A 74 -1.70 7.15 -1.17
CA PRO A 74 -3.12 7.28 -0.84
C PRO A 74 -3.93 7.96 -1.94
N PHE A 75 -3.35 8.96 -2.61
CA PHE A 75 -4.02 9.71 -3.68
C PHE A 75 -4.19 8.88 -4.95
N VAL A 76 -3.18 8.08 -5.30
CA VAL A 76 -3.28 7.16 -6.44
C VAL A 76 -4.27 6.04 -6.14
N ALA A 77 -4.30 5.53 -4.91
CA ALA A 77 -5.28 4.53 -4.47
C ALA A 77 -6.72 5.04 -4.64
N CYS A 78 -6.98 6.34 -4.37
CA CYS A 78 -8.29 6.95 -4.61
C CYS A 78 -8.75 6.82 -6.06
N GLY A 79 -7.84 6.76 -7.03
CA GLY A 79 -8.20 6.51 -8.43
C GLY A 79 -8.93 5.19 -8.63
N PHE A 80 -8.50 4.12 -7.97
CA PHE A 80 -9.21 2.83 -8.01
C PHE A 80 -10.55 2.90 -7.29
N TYR A 81 -10.64 3.64 -6.18
CA TYR A 81 -11.86 3.78 -5.39
C TYR A 81 -12.95 4.55 -6.14
N VAL A 82 -12.59 5.66 -6.83
CA VAL A 82 -13.52 6.38 -7.71
C VAL A 82 -14.12 5.43 -8.74
N VAL A 83 -13.27 4.67 -9.44
CA VAL A 83 -13.72 3.74 -10.48
C VAL A 83 -14.68 2.70 -9.91
N SER A 84 -14.32 2.05 -8.78
CA SER A 84 -15.19 1.06 -8.14
C SER A 84 -16.51 1.68 -7.66
N GLN A 85 -16.49 2.88 -7.10
CA GLN A 85 -17.68 3.59 -6.63
C GLN A 85 -18.66 3.84 -7.77
N TYR A 86 -18.19 4.35 -8.92
CA TYR A 86 -19.03 4.61 -10.08
C TYR A 86 -19.56 3.31 -10.72
N LEU A 87 -18.71 2.26 -10.81
CA LEU A 87 -19.15 0.96 -11.30
C LEU A 87 -20.19 0.29 -10.38
N GLU A 88 -20.08 0.48 -9.05
CA GLU A 88 -21.03 -0.01 -8.07
C GLU A 88 -22.38 0.72 -8.20
N ALA A 89 -22.36 2.04 -8.45
CA ALA A 89 -23.55 2.85 -8.65
C ALA A 89 -24.22 2.61 -10.04
N GLY A 90 -23.47 2.05 -10.99
CA GLY A 90 -23.94 1.91 -12.38
C GLY A 90 -23.91 3.21 -13.16
N ASP A 91 -23.14 4.19 -12.70
CA ASP A 91 -23.00 5.50 -13.29
C ASP A 91 -21.98 5.53 -14.43
N ASP A 92 -22.11 6.51 -15.32
CA ASP A 92 -21.18 6.72 -16.42
C ASP A 92 -19.79 7.13 -15.90
N LEU A 93 -18.76 6.49 -16.44
CA LEU A 93 -17.37 6.71 -16.07
C LEU A 93 -16.62 7.47 -17.17
N SER A 94 -16.02 8.60 -16.81
CA SER A 94 -15.14 9.37 -17.71
C SER A 94 -13.90 9.88 -16.99
N TRP A 95 -12.83 10.15 -17.74
CA TRP A 95 -11.60 10.71 -17.17
C TRP A 95 -11.83 12.05 -16.46
N GLY A 96 -12.73 12.90 -17.00
CA GLY A 96 -13.09 14.15 -16.37
C GLY A 96 -13.74 13.96 -15.00
N ILE A 97 -14.64 12.97 -14.88
CA ILE A 97 -15.28 12.59 -13.61
C ILE A 97 -14.22 12.05 -12.64
N VAL A 98 -13.38 11.11 -13.07
CA VAL A 98 -12.38 10.49 -12.20
C VAL A 98 -11.43 11.53 -11.63
N PHE A 99 -10.82 12.37 -12.47
CA PHE A 99 -9.91 13.41 -11.98
C PHE A 99 -10.63 14.53 -11.22
N GLY A 100 -11.85 14.88 -11.61
CA GLY A 100 -12.69 15.83 -10.90
C GLY A 100 -12.98 15.36 -9.48
N THR A 101 -13.40 14.11 -9.32
CA THR A 101 -13.67 13.49 -8.01
C THR A 101 -12.41 13.42 -7.16
N ILE A 102 -11.28 12.94 -7.72
CA ILE A 102 -10.01 12.93 -6.99
C ILE A 102 -9.63 14.33 -6.51
N LYS A 103 -9.78 15.34 -7.36
CA LYS A 103 -9.47 16.73 -7.00
C LYS A 103 -10.34 17.26 -5.86
N THR A 104 -11.63 16.95 -5.85
CA THR A 104 -12.54 17.38 -4.77
C THR A 104 -12.28 16.63 -3.46
N MET A 105 -11.75 15.40 -3.54
CA MET A 105 -11.41 14.55 -2.40
C MET A 105 -10.02 14.83 -1.81
N PHE A 106 -9.26 15.79 -2.38
CA PHE A 106 -7.99 16.26 -1.79
C PHE A 106 -8.28 16.99 -0.47
N SER A 107 -8.74 16.23 0.53
CA SER A 107 -9.01 16.74 1.86
C SER A 107 -7.72 16.90 2.66
N ARG A 108 -7.77 17.79 3.65
CA ARG A 108 -6.68 17.94 4.62
C ARG A 108 -6.39 16.62 5.33
N ASP A 109 -7.42 15.83 5.62
CA ASP A 109 -7.31 14.58 6.37
C ASP A 109 -6.66 13.46 5.55
N LEU A 110 -6.94 13.38 4.24
CA LEU A 110 -6.20 12.50 3.34
C LEU A 110 -4.72 12.89 3.24
N GLY A 111 -4.40 14.19 3.26
CA GLY A 111 -3.03 14.71 3.32
C GLY A 111 -2.31 14.31 4.61
N TRP A 112 -2.98 14.40 5.77
CA TRP A 112 -2.44 13.89 7.03
C TRP A 112 -2.17 12.40 6.99
N MET A 113 -3.08 11.62 6.39
CA MET A 113 -2.88 10.19 6.22
C MET A 113 -1.66 9.86 5.34
N ALA A 114 -1.44 10.62 4.28
CA ALA A 114 -0.24 10.50 3.43
C ALA A 114 1.04 10.78 4.23
N LEU A 115 1.03 11.84 5.07
CA LEU A 115 2.16 12.16 5.96
C LEU A 115 2.44 11.04 6.97
N VAL A 116 1.42 10.48 7.62
CA VAL A 116 1.57 9.35 8.55
C VAL A 116 2.18 8.14 7.84
N THR A 117 1.69 7.83 6.63
CA THR A 117 2.22 6.72 5.83
C THR A 117 3.68 6.98 5.42
N GLY A 118 3.99 8.19 4.96
CA GLY A 118 5.36 8.60 4.63
C GLY A 118 6.30 8.54 5.83
N PHE A 119 5.86 9.03 6.99
CA PHE A 119 6.65 8.96 8.23
C PHE A 119 6.93 7.52 8.65
N SER A 120 5.97 6.61 8.47
CA SER A 120 6.17 5.18 8.74
C SER A 120 7.24 4.56 7.82
N LEU A 121 7.32 5.01 6.56
CA LEU A 121 8.40 4.62 5.67
C LEU A 121 9.76 5.11 6.19
N PHE A 122 9.88 6.35 6.66
CA PHE A 122 11.13 6.86 7.25
C PHE A 122 11.55 6.02 8.45
N ILE A 123 10.63 5.75 9.39
CA ILE A 123 10.91 4.87 10.54
C ILE A 123 11.42 3.50 10.06
N TRP A 124 10.80 2.92 9.06
CA TRP A 124 11.25 1.64 8.50
C TRP A 124 12.66 1.73 7.93
N MET A 125 12.96 2.78 7.17
CA MET A 125 14.29 2.96 6.57
C MET A 125 15.37 3.16 7.62
N ASP A 126 15.07 3.91 8.69
CA ASP A 126 16.00 4.09 9.81
C ASP A 126 16.27 2.77 10.55
N ILE A 127 15.22 1.97 10.80
CA ILE A 127 15.36 0.64 11.40
C ILE A 127 16.18 -0.29 10.49
N ALA A 128 15.92 -0.28 9.19
CA ALA A 128 16.68 -1.08 8.23
C ALA A 128 18.15 -0.68 8.19
N ALA A 129 18.45 0.63 8.25
CA ALA A 129 19.81 1.14 8.35
C ALA A 129 20.48 0.71 9.65
N LEU A 130 19.82 0.85 10.80
CA LEU A 130 20.34 0.41 12.11
C LEU A 130 20.62 -1.09 12.13
N LEU A 131 19.74 -1.92 11.58
CA LEU A 131 19.97 -3.35 11.45
C LEU A 131 21.18 -3.63 10.55
N SER A 132 21.30 -2.94 9.41
CA SER A 132 22.45 -3.10 8.52
C SER A 132 23.77 -2.76 9.22
N PHE A 133 23.82 -1.63 9.94
CA PHE A 133 25.01 -1.24 10.70
C PHE A 133 25.29 -2.21 11.86
N GLY A 134 24.27 -2.68 12.55
CA GLY A 134 24.42 -3.61 13.68
C GLY A 134 24.96 -4.98 13.26
N PHE A 135 24.54 -5.50 12.10
CA PHE A 135 24.95 -6.82 11.60
C PHE A 135 26.21 -6.80 10.73
N MET A 136 26.40 -5.72 9.95
CA MET A 136 27.45 -5.64 8.93
C MET A 136 28.52 -4.59 9.23
N GLY A 137 28.32 -3.76 10.27
CA GLY A 137 29.22 -2.64 10.59
C GLY A 137 29.13 -1.49 9.58
N PHE A 138 30.08 -0.57 9.65
CA PHE A 138 30.14 0.62 8.78
C PHE A 138 30.92 0.36 7.47
N GLN A 139 30.90 -0.88 6.98
CA GLN A 139 31.62 -1.22 5.74
C GLN A 139 30.72 -0.92 4.52
N LEU A 140 31.32 -0.33 3.49
CA LEU A 140 30.70 -0.16 2.19
C LEU A 140 30.88 -1.43 1.38
N PHE A 141 29.80 -2.13 1.10
CA PHE A 141 29.78 -3.31 0.24
C PHE A 141 29.30 -2.93 -1.16
N SER A 142 29.92 -3.51 -2.20
CA SER A 142 29.31 -3.55 -3.51
C SER A 142 28.05 -4.42 -3.46
N PHE A 143 27.13 -4.24 -4.40
CA PHE A 143 25.86 -5.00 -4.45
C PHE A 143 26.12 -6.52 -4.46
N SER A 144 27.10 -7.00 -5.25
CA SER A 144 27.44 -8.42 -5.32
C SER A 144 28.04 -8.96 -4.00
N GLN A 145 28.88 -8.18 -3.31
CA GLN A 145 29.42 -8.55 -2.00
C GLN A 145 28.31 -8.64 -0.94
N LEU A 146 27.38 -7.70 -0.95
CA LEU A 146 26.23 -7.70 -0.04
C LEU A 146 25.38 -8.95 -0.22
N ILE A 147 25.02 -9.28 -1.46
CA ILE A 147 24.24 -10.48 -1.79
C ILE A 147 25.00 -11.74 -1.32
N SER A 148 26.30 -11.83 -1.64
CA SER A 148 27.11 -12.97 -1.19
C SER A 148 27.11 -13.09 0.34
N LEU A 149 27.38 -12.00 1.05
CA LEU A 149 27.40 -11.97 2.53
C LEU A 149 26.06 -12.45 3.11
N ILE A 150 24.95 -11.91 2.59
CA ILE A 150 23.59 -12.25 3.09
C ILE A 150 23.29 -13.74 2.95
N PHE A 151 23.60 -14.33 1.80
CA PHE A 151 23.17 -15.71 1.50
C PHE A 151 24.21 -16.78 1.85
N THR A 152 25.48 -16.42 2.10
CA THR A 152 26.53 -17.41 2.33
C THR A 152 27.10 -17.41 3.77
N THR A 153 26.71 -16.45 4.61
CA THR A 153 27.21 -16.36 5.98
C THR A 153 26.10 -16.52 7.03
N PRO A 154 26.38 -17.13 8.20
CA PRO A 154 25.38 -17.23 9.27
C PRO A 154 24.85 -15.87 9.75
N ILE A 155 25.74 -14.85 9.82
CA ILE A 155 25.33 -13.51 10.23
C ILE A 155 24.46 -12.83 9.18
N GLY A 156 24.70 -13.06 7.90
CA GLY A 156 23.87 -12.59 6.80
C GLY A 156 22.47 -13.24 6.80
N LEU A 157 22.40 -14.55 7.04
CA LEU A 157 21.12 -15.25 7.20
C LEU A 157 20.34 -14.76 8.41
N LEU A 158 21.02 -14.49 9.53
CA LEU A 158 20.38 -13.92 10.71
C LEU A 158 19.88 -12.49 10.45
N PHE A 159 20.68 -11.66 9.76
CA PHE A 159 20.26 -10.34 9.31
C PHE A 159 19.01 -10.41 8.42
N LEU A 160 18.99 -11.33 7.45
CA LEU A 160 17.84 -11.55 6.59
C LEU A 160 16.59 -11.93 7.40
N PHE A 161 16.71 -12.85 8.35
CA PHE A 161 15.62 -13.28 9.21
C PHE A 161 15.10 -12.13 10.09
N VAL A 162 15.98 -11.45 10.83
CA VAL A 162 15.61 -10.36 11.73
C VAL A 162 15.04 -9.17 10.95
N GLY A 163 15.66 -8.82 9.81
CA GLY A 163 15.19 -7.74 8.93
C GLY A 163 13.78 -8.02 8.37
N ASN A 164 13.54 -9.22 7.86
CA ASN A 164 12.22 -9.58 7.37
C ASN A 164 11.16 -9.62 8.49
N LEU A 165 11.53 -10.10 9.68
CA LEU A 165 10.62 -10.10 10.84
C LEU A 165 10.27 -8.66 11.26
N ALA A 166 11.25 -7.79 11.40
CA ALA A 166 11.03 -6.37 11.72
C ALA A 166 10.17 -5.69 10.63
N GLY A 167 10.49 -5.93 9.36
CA GLY A 167 9.71 -5.41 8.23
C GLY A 167 8.27 -5.89 8.23
N ALA A 168 8.02 -7.18 8.52
CA ALA A 168 6.68 -7.75 8.60
C ALA A 168 5.86 -7.13 9.75
N ILE A 169 6.46 -6.89 10.91
CA ILE A 169 5.80 -6.24 12.06
C ILE A 169 5.39 -4.80 11.67
N ILE A 170 6.30 -4.03 11.09
CA ILE A 170 6.03 -2.66 10.68
C ILE A 170 4.99 -2.63 9.55
N ALA A 171 5.13 -3.50 8.55
CA ALA A 171 4.16 -3.60 7.46
C ALA A 171 2.75 -3.94 7.97
N PHE A 172 2.63 -4.86 8.95
CA PHE A 172 1.34 -5.19 9.55
C PHE A 172 0.78 -4.04 10.39
N ALA A 173 1.62 -3.27 11.08
CA ALA A 173 1.19 -2.08 11.81
C ALA A 173 0.66 -1.02 10.84
N VAL A 174 1.41 -0.71 9.75
CA VAL A 174 0.99 0.23 8.70
C VAL A 174 -0.31 -0.25 8.04
N PHE A 175 -0.38 -1.51 7.65
CA PHE A 175 -1.59 -2.12 7.12
C PHE A 175 -2.78 -1.93 8.06
N SER A 176 -2.60 -2.19 9.35
CA SER A 176 -3.69 -2.15 10.32
C SER A 176 -4.36 -0.78 10.43
N TYR A 177 -3.59 0.30 10.38
CA TYR A 177 -4.18 1.64 10.45
C TYR A 177 -4.59 2.20 9.09
N SER A 178 -4.11 1.64 7.96
CA SER A 178 -4.30 2.24 6.63
C SER A 178 -5.33 1.52 5.75
N VAL A 179 -5.51 0.21 5.90
CA VAL A 179 -6.27 -0.62 4.96
C VAL A 179 -7.72 -0.18 4.75
N VAL A 180 -8.37 0.31 5.78
CA VAL A 180 -9.76 0.81 5.73
C VAL A 180 -9.82 2.33 5.83
N SER A 181 -8.84 2.97 6.50
CA SER A 181 -8.88 4.42 6.70
C SER A 181 -8.78 5.21 5.40
N ILE A 182 -7.95 4.78 4.44
CA ILE A 182 -7.79 5.49 3.18
C ILE A 182 -9.08 5.50 2.35
N PRO A 183 -9.74 4.36 2.06
CA PRO A 183 -11.02 4.36 1.36
C PRO A 183 -12.14 5.05 2.17
N MET A 184 -12.05 5.03 3.51
CA MET A 184 -13.00 5.70 4.38
C MET A 184 -12.88 7.23 4.30
N LEU A 185 -11.66 7.78 4.35
CA LEU A 185 -11.39 9.21 4.16
C LEU A 185 -11.75 9.70 2.75
N PHE A 186 -11.65 8.81 1.76
CA PHE A 186 -12.13 9.08 0.42
C PHE A 186 -13.65 9.20 0.36
N HIS A 187 -14.39 8.31 1.06
CA HIS A 187 -15.85 8.17 0.92
C HIS A 187 -16.65 8.99 1.92
N ARG A 188 -16.07 9.31 3.10
CA ARG A 188 -16.77 9.97 4.21
C ARG A 188 -16.01 11.23 4.67
N ASP A 189 -16.76 12.22 5.12
CA ASP A 189 -16.22 13.41 5.77
C ASP A 189 -15.97 13.14 7.26
N ILE A 190 -14.82 12.54 7.56
CA ILE A 190 -14.36 12.21 8.91
C ILE A 190 -12.90 12.61 9.07
N ASP A 191 -12.46 12.80 10.30
CA ASP A 191 -11.06 13.07 10.59
C ASP A 191 -10.18 11.82 10.45
N PHE A 192 -8.91 12.03 10.14
CA PHE A 192 -7.95 10.95 9.87
C PHE A 192 -7.69 10.06 11.08
N VAL A 193 -7.78 10.59 12.32
CA VAL A 193 -7.57 9.82 13.55
C VAL A 193 -8.71 8.82 13.74
N THR A 194 -9.96 9.28 13.59
CA THR A 194 -11.16 8.43 13.65
C THR A 194 -11.10 7.34 12.58
N ALA A 195 -10.65 7.67 11.37
CA ALA A 195 -10.47 6.70 10.30
C ALA A 195 -9.41 5.63 10.66
N MET A 196 -8.26 6.04 11.19
CA MET A 196 -7.19 5.12 11.63
C MET A 196 -7.67 4.19 12.75
N ILE A 197 -8.34 4.73 13.79
CA ILE A 197 -8.89 3.94 14.88
C ILE A 197 -9.91 2.93 14.35
N THR A 198 -10.76 3.34 13.42
CA THR A 198 -11.75 2.46 12.81
C THR A 198 -11.09 1.35 12.00
N SER A 199 -10.03 1.65 11.23
CA SER A 199 -9.26 0.65 10.51
C SER A 199 -8.64 -0.40 11.45
N VAL A 200 -8.02 0.03 12.56
CA VAL A 200 -7.49 -0.88 13.59
C VAL A 200 -8.60 -1.73 14.21
N ARG A 201 -9.80 -1.17 14.43
CA ARG A 201 -10.96 -1.94 14.93
C ARG A 201 -11.41 -3.02 13.96
N VAL A 202 -11.41 -2.76 12.65
CA VAL A 202 -11.71 -3.79 11.63
C VAL A 202 -10.71 -4.93 11.73
N VAL A 203 -9.41 -4.60 11.81
CA VAL A 203 -8.33 -5.60 11.92
C VAL A 203 -8.45 -6.40 13.22
N THR A 204 -8.66 -5.75 14.34
CA THR A 204 -8.77 -6.42 15.65
C THR A 204 -10.06 -7.24 15.81
N LYS A 205 -11.14 -6.88 15.11
CA LYS A 205 -12.39 -7.63 15.11
C LYS A 205 -12.30 -8.92 14.30
N SER A 206 -11.49 -8.94 13.23
CA SER A 206 -11.31 -10.09 12.34
C SER A 206 -9.83 -10.40 12.10
N PRO A 207 -9.02 -10.69 13.16
CA PRO A 207 -7.56 -10.67 13.05
C PRO A 207 -7.01 -11.75 12.10
N ARG A 208 -7.61 -12.94 12.08
CA ARG A 208 -7.20 -14.02 11.16
C ARG A 208 -7.44 -13.65 9.71
N THR A 209 -8.64 -13.16 9.41
CA THR A 209 -9.02 -12.72 8.05
C THR A 209 -8.12 -11.59 7.58
N MET A 210 -7.90 -10.58 8.43
CA MET A 210 -7.06 -9.44 8.08
C MET A 210 -5.57 -9.79 7.96
N ALA A 211 -5.08 -10.76 8.75
CA ALA A 211 -3.72 -11.29 8.57
C ALA A 211 -3.59 -12.02 7.22
N VAL A 212 -4.57 -12.85 6.84
CA VAL A 212 -4.60 -13.50 5.52
C VAL A 212 -4.65 -12.46 4.41
N TRP A 213 -5.44 -11.38 4.57
CA TRP A 213 -5.49 -10.30 3.59
C TRP A 213 -4.14 -9.59 3.44
N CYS A 214 -3.48 -9.24 4.55
CA CYS A 214 -2.15 -8.65 4.54
C CYS A 214 -1.12 -9.55 3.83
N LEU A 215 -1.14 -10.86 4.13
CA LEU A 215 -0.27 -11.84 3.47
C LEU A 215 -0.57 -11.96 1.98
N THR A 216 -1.85 -11.94 1.58
CA THR A 216 -2.26 -11.97 0.17
C THR A 216 -1.71 -10.75 -0.58
N ILE A 217 -1.87 -9.54 -0.01
CA ILE A 217 -1.29 -8.32 -0.58
C ILE A 217 0.23 -8.46 -0.70
N GLY A 218 0.90 -8.86 0.39
CA GLY A 218 2.36 -9.01 0.42
C GLY A 218 2.86 -10.01 -0.62
N ALA A 219 2.22 -11.18 -0.75
CA ALA A 219 2.58 -12.19 -1.73
C ALA A 219 2.39 -11.71 -3.17
N LEU A 220 1.23 -11.11 -3.48
CA LEU A 220 0.94 -10.59 -4.83
C LEU A 220 1.89 -9.45 -5.22
N LEU A 221 2.20 -8.53 -4.29
CA LEU A 221 3.19 -7.49 -4.53
C LEU A 221 4.59 -8.06 -4.73
N THR A 222 5.01 -9.03 -3.92
CA THR A 222 6.33 -9.68 -4.06
C THR A 222 6.47 -10.35 -5.43
N ILE A 223 5.47 -11.14 -5.87
CA ILE A 223 5.47 -11.75 -7.19
C ILE A 223 5.54 -10.69 -8.29
N SER A 224 4.83 -9.58 -8.12
CA SER A 224 4.83 -8.47 -9.08
C SER A 224 6.17 -7.75 -9.16
N LEU A 225 6.86 -7.55 -8.04
CA LEU A 225 8.22 -7.00 -8.01
C LEU A 225 9.21 -7.95 -8.69
N LEU A 226 9.13 -9.25 -8.43
CA LEU A 226 9.98 -10.27 -9.05
C LEU A 226 9.76 -10.40 -10.57
N SER A 227 8.59 -10.02 -11.09
CA SER A 227 8.31 -9.94 -12.53
C SER A 227 8.90 -8.69 -13.22
N GLY A 228 9.83 -7.98 -12.58
CA GLY A 228 10.38 -6.72 -13.09
C GLY A 228 9.37 -5.57 -13.05
N LEU A 229 8.54 -5.52 -12.02
CA LEU A 229 7.47 -4.52 -11.80
C LEU A 229 6.27 -4.65 -12.75
N VAL A 230 6.38 -5.40 -13.85
CA VAL A 230 5.28 -5.53 -14.85
C VAL A 230 4.02 -6.12 -14.22
N GLY A 231 4.16 -7.06 -13.28
CA GLY A 231 3.03 -7.63 -12.55
C GLY A 231 2.19 -6.58 -11.80
N LEU A 232 2.77 -5.45 -11.41
CA LEU A 232 2.05 -4.36 -10.75
C LEU A 232 0.92 -3.77 -11.63
N MET A 233 1.07 -3.85 -12.96
CA MET A 233 0.02 -3.40 -13.90
C MET A 233 -1.30 -4.15 -13.74
N VAL A 234 -1.27 -5.33 -13.17
CA VAL A 234 -2.44 -6.18 -12.93
C VAL A 234 -2.79 -6.23 -11.44
N THR A 235 -1.78 -6.42 -10.59
CA THR A 235 -2.02 -6.62 -9.15
C THR A 235 -2.47 -5.35 -8.43
N LEU A 236 -1.92 -4.18 -8.77
CA LEU A 236 -2.34 -2.92 -8.12
C LEU A 236 -3.80 -2.57 -8.40
N PRO A 237 -4.31 -2.63 -9.66
CA PRO A 237 -5.73 -2.40 -9.91
C PRO A 237 -6.63 -3.40 -9.17
N ILE A 238 -6.32 -4.68 -9.24
CA ILE A 238 -7.12 -5.71 -8.57
C ILE A 238 -7.16 -5.46 -7.05
N LEU A 239 -6.00 -5.24 -6.42
CA LEU A 239 -5.93 -4.98 -4.99
C LEU A 239 -6.57 -3.64 -4.59
N GLY A 240 -6.41 -2.59 -5.41
CA GLY A 240 -7.04 -1.29 -5.17
C GLY A 240 -8.57 -1.40 -5.17
N HIS A 241 -9.13 -1.96 -6.23
CA HIS A 241 -10.57 -2.21 -6.32
C HIS A 241 -11.06 -3.16 -5.21
N ALA A 242 -10.33 -4.24 -4.93
CA ALA A 242 -10.67 -5.17 -3.85
C ALA A 242 -10.65 -4.50 -2.46
N THR A 243 -9.73 -3.55 -2.23
CA THR A 243 -9.68 -2.78 -0.97
C THR A 243 -10.92 -1.89 -0.81
N TRP A 244 -11.45 -1.31 -1.89
CA TRP A 244 -12.73 -0.61 -1.86
C TRP A 244 -13.87 -1.55 -1.43
N HIS A 245 -14.00 -2.71 -2.04
CA HIS A 245 -15.03 -3.68 -1.69
C HIS A 245 -14.87 -4.23 -0.26
N LEU A 246 -13.63 -4.41 0.21
CA LEU A 246 -13.36 -4.79 1.60
C LEU A 246 -13.86 -3.72 2.58
N TYR A 247 -13.57 -2.45 2.30
CA TYR A 247 -14.06 -1.32 3.08
C TYR A 247 -15.59 -1.30 3.11
N ARG A 248 -16.26 -1.43 1.98
CA ARG A 248 -17.73 -1.47 1.88
C ARG A 248 -18.32 -2.62 2.69
N ARG A 249 -17.67 -3.79 2.67
CA ARG A 249 -18.11 -4.97 3.39
C ARG A 249 -17.90 -4.87 4.91
N ALA A 250 -16.87 -4.17 5.33
CA ALA A 250 -16.63 -3.87 6.74
C ALA A 250 -17.76 -3.02 7.37
N GLY A 251 -18.63 -2.41 6.57
CA GLY A 251 -19.82 -1.68 7.01
C GLY A 251 -19.53 -0.32 7.64
N VAL A 252 -18.33 0.22 7.43
CA VAL A 252 -17.85 1.46 8.03
C VAL A 252 -17.94 2.65 7.09
#